data_475f49f299f5d8246b4e2cf6bab62bd5
#
_entry.id   475f49f299f5d8246b4e2cf6bab62bd5
#
_cell.length_a   1.000
_cell.length_b   1.000
_cell.length_c   1.000
_cell.angle_alpha   90.00
_cell.angle_beta   90.00
_cell.angle_gamma   90.00
#
_symmetry.space_group_name_H-M   'P 1'
#
loop_
_entity.id
_entity.type
_entity.pdbx_description
1 polymer ?
#
loop_
_entity_poly.entity_id
_entity_poly.type
_entity_poly.pdbx_seq_one_letter_code
_entity_poly.pdbx_strand_id
1 'polypeptide(L)' 'TDDLLRVEQTEVVRRALDEIPEGQKRVLLLAYFEGLTQSEIAARLGEPLGTVKTRMRSGLIKLRELMRDNMHHWR' A
#
# COMPACT_ATOMS: atom_id res chain seq x y z
N THR A 1 -5.86 -7.45 -23.18
CA THR A 1 -5.47 -8.74 -22.70
C THR A 1 -4.70 -8.61 -21.39
N ASP A 2 -3.81 -9.52 -21.06
CA ASP A 2 -3.16 -9.55 -19.76
C ASP A 2 -2.39 -8.27 -19.44
N ASP A 3 -1.73 -7.69 -20.43
CA ASP A 3 -0.96 -6.45 -20.23
C ASP A 3 -1.86 -5.26 -19.92
N LEU A 4 -3.00 -5.19 -20.57
CA LEU A 4 -3.97 -4.11 -20.32
C LEU A 4 -4.58 -4.24 -18.93
N LEU A 5 -4.93 -5.48 -18.53
CA LEU A 5 -5.47 -5.72 -17.20
C LEU A 5 -4.44 -5.38 -16.14
N ARG A 6 -3.18 -5.71 -16.40
CA ARG A 6 -2.10 -5.42 -15.45
C ARG A 6 -1.90 -3.92 -15.29
N VAL A 7 -1.97 -3.16 -16.38
CA VAL A 7 -1.87 -1.70 -16.34
C VAL A 7 -3.04 -1.09 -15.56
N GLU A 8 -4.26 -1.58 -15.80
CA GLU A 8 -5.44 -1.09 -15.09
C GLU A 8 -5.35 -1.37 -13.60
N GLN A 9 -4.90 -2.59 -13.21
CA GLN A 9 -4.73 -2.93 -11.81
C GLN A 9 -3.68 -2.07 -11.14
N THR A 10 -2.59 -1.79 -11.84
CA THR A 10 -1.53 -0.93 -11.34
C THR A 10 -2.05 0.49 -11.10
N GLU A 11 -2.85 1.01 -12.01
CA GLU A 11 -3.45 2.34 -11.86
C GLU A 11 -4.41 2.41 -10.68
N VAL A 12 -5.22 1.36 -10.48
CA VAL A 12 -6.15 1.30 -9.34
C VAL A 12 -5.37 1.32 -8.03
N VAL A 13 -4.33 0.49 -7.92
CA VAL A 13 -3.50 0.43 -6.73
C VAL A 13 -2.80 1.76 -6.49
N ARG A 14 -2.25 2.36 -7.54
CA ARG A 14 -1.55 3.63 -7.45
C ARG A 14 -2.47 4.75 -6.96
N ARG A 15 -3.69 4.83 -7.50
CA ARG A 15 -4.66 5.83 -7.06
C ARG A 15 -5.06 5.63 -5.61
N ALA A 16 -5.26 4.36 -5.23
CA ALA A 16 -5.59 4.04 -3.85
C ALA A 16 -4.45 4.45 -2.91
N LEU A 17 -3.21 4.16 -3.29
CA LEU A 17 -2.05 4.54 -2.49
C LEU A 17 -1.94 6.06 -2.33
N ASP A 18 -2.30 6.82 -3.34
CA ASP A 18 -2.25 8.28 -3.27
C ASP A 18 -3.24 8.86 -2.25
N GLU A 19 -4.29 8.11 -1.92
CA GLU A 19 -5.28 8.54 -0.93
C GLU A 19 -4.92 8.10 0.49
N ILE A 20 -3.86 7.32 0.65
CA ILE A 20 -3.41 6.84 1.96
C ILE A 20 -2.47 7.88 2.58
N PRO A 21 -2.58 8.13 3.90
CA PRO A 21 -1.66 9.06 4.57
C PRO A 21 -0.21 8.71 4.30
N GLU A 22 0.64 9.74 4.16
CA GLU A 22 2.02 9.57 3.71
C GLU A 22 2.84 8.58 4.54
N GLY A 23 2.69 8.60 5.86
CA GLY A 23 3.42 7.66 6.71
C GLY A 23 3.06 6.20 6.44
N GLN A 24 1.79 5.92 6.22
CA GLN A 24 1.31 4.58 5.91
C GLN A 24 1.71 4.19 4.48
N LYS A 25 1.58 5.12 3.55
CA LYS A 25 1.94 4.90 2.16
C LYS A 25 3.40 4.50 2.03
N ARG A 26 4.28 5.21 2.72
CA ARG A 26 5.72 4.94 2.66
C ARG A 26 6.04 3.51 3.13
N VAL A 27 5.43 3.09 4.22
CA VAL A 27 5.63 1.74 4.75
C VAL A 27 5.15 0.69 3.74
N LEU A 28 3.97 0.92 3.14
CA LEU A 28 3.42 -0.01 2.15
C LEU A 28 4.31 -0.10 0.91
N LEU A 29 4.83 1.04 0.44
CA LEU A 29 5.70 1.06 -0.74
C LEU A 29 6.98 0.27 -0.50
N LEU A 30 7.59 0.43 0.68
CA LEU A 30 8.81 -0.31 1.00
C LEU A 30 8.54 -1.80 1.12
N ALA A 31 7.40 -2.20 1.66
CA ALA A 31 7.06 -3.60 1.81
C ALA A 31 6.77 -4.27 0.47
N TYR A 32 5.98 -3.62 -0.38
CA TYR A 32 5.50 -4.26 -1.60
C TYR A 32 6.38 -4.04 -2.81
N PHE A 33 7.00 -2.88 -2.94
CA PHE A 33 7.83 -2.61 -4.11
C PHE A 33 9.29 -2.94 -3.89
N GLU A 34 9.80 -2.79 -2.67
CA GLU A 34 11.18 -3.13 -2.37
C GLU A 34 11.31 -4.47 -1.63
N GLY A 35 10.20 -5.07 -1.23
CA GLY A 35 10.21 -6.38 -0.59
C GLY A 35 10.84 -6.41 0.78
N LEU A 36 10.82 -5.29 1.50
CA LEU A 36 11.44 -5.21 2.81
C LEU A 36 10.54 -5.81 3.89
N THR A 37 11.16 -6.45 4.89
CA THR A 37 10.44 -6.88 6.08
C THR A 37 10.10 -5.67 6.94
N GLN A 38 9.20 -5.84 7.90
CA GLN A 38 8.84 -4.75 8.82
C GLN A 38 10.06 -4.28 9.61
N SER A 39 10.92 -5.21 10.02
CA SER A 39 12.15 -4.84 10.73
C SER A 39 13.09 -4.03 9.85
N GLU A 40 13.22 -4.42 8.59
CA GLU A 40 14.04 -3.68 7.63
C GLU A 40 13.48 -2.28 7.37
N ILE A 41 12.15 -2.17 7.29
CA ILE A 41 11.51 -0.87 7.11
C ILE A 41 11.77 0.02 8.33
N ALA A 42 11.63 -0.54 9.53
CA ALA A 42 11.89 0.21 10.75
C ALA A 42 13.32 0.75 10.76
N ALA A 43 14.29 -0.07 10.39
CA ALA A 43 15.68 0.36 10.30
C ALA A 43 15.88 1.45 9.23
N ARG A 44 15.26 1.25 8.07
CA ARG A 44 15.38 2.19 6.94
C ARG A 44 14.83 3.57 7.29
N LEU A 45 13.68 3.60 7.97
CA LEU A 45 13.00 4.85 8.29
C LEU A 45 13.42 5.45 9.63
N GLY A 46 14.21 4.72 10.42
CA GLY A 46 14.55 5.14 11.76
C GLY A 46 13.36 5.22 12.70
N GLU A 47 12.38 4.34 12.51
CA GLU A 47 11.15 4.31 13.29
C GLU A 47 11.08 3.04 14.14
N PRO A 48 10.38 3.10 15.30
CA PRO A 48 10.18 1.89 16.10
C PRO A 48 9.41 0.83 15.31
N LEU A 49 9.73 -0.43 15.53
CA LEU A 49 9.05 -1.53 14.85
C LEU A 49 7.54 -1.51 15.10
N GLY A 50 7.13 -1.19 16.33
CA GLY A 50 5.71 -1.10 16.66
C GLY A 50 4.98 -0.05 15.82
N THR A 51 5.64 1.07 15.56
CA THR A 51 5.09 2.12 14.71
C THR A 51 4.92 1.62 13.28
N VAL A 52 5.92 0.91 12.76
CA VAL A 52 5.86 0.34 11.41
C VAL A 52 4.71 -0.66 11.30
N LYS A 53 4.57 -1.54 12.30
CA LYS A 53 3.48 -2.53 12.32
C LYS A 53 2.11 -1.86 12.32
N THR A 54 1.94 -0.82 13.13
CA THR A 54 0.67 -0.09 13.19
C THR A 54 0.35 0.60 11.87
N ARG A 55 1.34 1.25 11.29
CA ARG A 55 1.16 1.94 10.00
C ARG A 55 0.87 0.95 8.87
N MET A 56 1.54 -0.20 8.88
CA MET A 56 1.30 -1.26 7.90
C MET A 56 -0.14 -1.75 7.98
N ARG A 57 -0.61 -2.05 9.19
CA ARG A 57 -1.96 -2.53 9.41
C ARG A 57 -3.00 -1.51 8.98
N SER A 58 -2.85 -0.27 9.45
CA SER A 58 -3.79 0.80 9.11
C SER A 58 -3.80 1.06 7.61
N GLY A 59 -2.63 1.08 6.99
CA GLY A 59 -2.50 1.29 5.56
C GLY A 59 -3.16 0.19 4.74
N LEU A 60 -2.98 -1.07 5.17
CA LEU A 60 -3.59 -2.19 4.46
C LEU A 60 -5.11 -2.18 4.56
N ILE A 61 -5.64 -1.81 5.72
CA ILE A 61 -7.09 -1.68 5.91
C ILE A 61 -7.63 -0.60 4.98
N LYS A 62 -6.98 0.54 4.95
CA LYS A 62 -7.39 1.66 4.10
C LYS A 62 -7.29 1.29 2.63
N LEU A 63 -6.21 0.65 2.25
CA LEU A 63 -6.00 0.22 0.86
C LEU A 63 -7.11 -0.75 0.43
N ARG A 64 -7.44 -1.69 1.29
CA ARG A 64 -8.50 -2.67 1.00
C ARG A 64 -9.85 -1.96 0.78
N GLU A 65 -10.18 -1.00 1.64
CA GLU A 65 -11.41 -0.25 1.50
C GLU A 65 -11.46 0.53 0.17
N LEU A 66 -10.37 1.20 -0.16
CA LEU A 66 -10.29 1.97 -1.39
C LEU A 66 -10.40 1.08 -2.63
N MET A 67 -9.74 -0.07 -2.60
CA MET A 67 -9.78 -0.99 -3.73
C MET A 67 -11.15 -1.64 -3.87
N ARG A 68 -11.82 -1.90 -2.77
CA ARG A 68 -13.17 -2.45 -2.80
C ARG A 68 -14.13 -1.47 -3.46
N ASP A 69 -14.04 -0.19 -3.11
CA ASP A 69 -14.88 0.84 -3.70
C ASP A 69 -14.64 0.95 -5.22
N ASN A 70 -13.38 0.90 -5.61
CA ASN A 70 -13.02 0.94 -7.03
C ASN A 70 -13.53 -0.27 -7.79
N MET A 71 -13.49 -1.44 -7.18
CA MET A 71 -14.00 -2.66 -7.82
C MET A 71 -15.52 -2.61 -8.00
N HIS A 72 -16.23 -2.00 -7.07
CA HIS A 72 -17.67 -1.78 -7.21
C HIS A 72 -17.98 -0.87 -8.37
N HIS A 73 -17.13 0.09 -8.62
CA HIS A 73 -17.31 1.08 -9.66
C HIS A 73 -17.18 0.48 -11.06
N TRP A 74 -16.52 -0.65 -11.17
CA TRP A 74 -16.22 -1.29 -12.45
C TRP A 74 -17.27 -2.29 -12.89
N ARG A 75 -18.33 -2.45 -12.15
CA ARG A 75 -19.45 -3.27 -12.55
C ARG A 75 -20.49 -2.39 -13.30
#